data_571a23d4b7f661e12c56f5a3c0e414cb
#
_entry.id   571a23d4b7f661e12c56f5a3c0e414cb
#
_cell.length_a   1.000
_cell.length_b   1.000
_cell.length_c   1.000
_cell.angle_alpha   90.00
_cell.angle_beta   90.00
_cell.angle_gamma   90.00
#
_symmetry.space_group_name_H-M   'P 1'
#
loop_
_entity.id
_entity.type
_entity.pdbx_description
1 polymer ?
#
loop_
_entity_poly.entity_id
_entity_poly.type
_entity_poly.pdbx_seq_one_letter_code
_entity_poly.pdbx_strand_id
1 'polypeptide(L)'
;MTVEEVFAKIKAHQIEGTMFQDQMRQYFDFLNLKGFKRMHEHHYKEESDSLVKTDSFYMRHANSFIPEYSVSTQSYIPQNWRSYRRQDVDATTKRRAVKDAMAKWVEWERQTKDLYSTSYKELLNDNAIDFAEFVKENLVLDVSEELAFAESLYMELENCDYDMVYLAEIQPDYSKKFKK
;
A
#
# COMPACT_ATOMS: atom_id res chain seq x y z
N MET A 1 14.21 -18.24 -11.00
CA MET A 1 12.96 -17.69 -11.60
C MET A 1 13.38 -16.81 -12.75
N THR A 2 12.69 -16.85 -13.89
CA THR A 2 13.07 -15.99 -15.02
C THR A 2 12.72 -14.53 -14.74
N VAL A 3 13.35 -13.59 -15.46
CA VAL A 3 13.02 -12.15 -15.39
C VAL A 3 11.53 -11.90 -15.62
N GLU A 4 10.95 -12.62 -16.59
CA GLU A 4 9.52 -12.54 -16.94
C GLU A 4 8.62 -12.93 -15.76
N GLU A 5 8.91 -14.06 -15.09
CA GLU A 5 8.16 -14.53 -13.94
C GLU A 5 8.26 -13.57 -12.75
N VAL A 6 9.44 -12.98 -12.52
CA VAL A 6 9.64 -11.99 -11.45
C VAL A 6 8.80 -10.74 -11.72
N PHE A 7 8.89 -10.18 -12.94
CA PHE A 7 8.14 -8.96 -13.26
C PHE A 7 6.63 -9.19 -13.35
N ALA A 8 6.18 -10.39 -13.75
CA ALA A 8 4.76 -10.75 -13.68
C ALA A 8 4.22 -10.72 -12.24
N LYS A 9 4.99 -11.23 -11.27
CA LYS A 9 4.64 -11.17 -9.85
C LYS A 9 4.65 -9.74 -9.30
N ILE A 10 5.68 -8.95 -9.63
CA ILE A 10 5.78 -7.55 -9.22
C ILE A 10 4.55 -6.79 -9.72
N LYS A 11 4.22 -6.91 -11.00
CA LYS A 11 3.07 -6.23 -11.61
C LYS A 11 1.75 -6.64 -10.98
N ALA A 12 1.53 -7.94 -10.74
CA ALA A 12 0.33 -8.42 -10.06
C ALA A 12 0.19 -7.76 -8.68
N HIS A 13 1.27 -7.73 -7.90
CA HIS A 13 1.28 -7.14 -6.57
C HIS A 13 1.04 -5.62 -6.60
N GLN A 14 1.61 -4.89 -7.55
CA GLN A 14 1.36 -3.45 -7.71
C GLN A 14 -0.10 -3.14 -8.05
N ILE A 15 -0.75 -3.98 -8.87
CA ILE A 15 -2.20 -3.86 -9.14
C ILE A 15 -3.00 -4.11 -7.85
N GLU A 16 -2.66 -5.15 -7.09
CA GLU A 16 -3.27 -5.43 -5.79
C GLU A 16 -3.04 -4.27 -4.81
N GLY A 17 -1.84 -3.67 -4.78
CA GLY A 17 -1.52 -2.47 -3.99
C GLY A 17 -2.39 -1.29 -4.33
N THR A 18 -2.57 -1.01 -5.61
CA THR A 18 -3.48 0.05 -6.07
C THR A 18 -4.90 -0.19 -5.56
N MET A 19 -5.41 -1.41 -5.64
CA MET A 19 -6.73 -1.79 -5.13
C MET A 19 -6.80 -1.69 -3.60
N PHE A 20 -5.75 -2.11 -2.90
CA PHE A 20 -5.65 -2.01 -1.44
C PHE A 20 -5.72 -0.56 -0.98
N GLN A 21 -4.91 0.33 -1.54
CA GLN A 21 -4.88 1.75 -1.18
C GLN A 21 -6.21 2.45 -1.49
N ASP A 22 -6.89 2.11 -2.61
CA ASP A 22 -8.22 2.65 -2.92
C ASP A 22 -9.27 2.19 -1.88
N GLN A 23 -9.24 0.93 -1.47
CA GLN A 23 -10.15 0.41 -0.45
C GLN A 23 -9.88 1.06 0.92
N MET A 24 -8.62 1.27 1.30
CA MET A 24 -8.26 1.98 2.54
C MET A 24 -8.73 3.43 2.49
N ARG A 25 -8.56 4.11 1.36
CA ARG A 25 -9.08 5.47 1.14
C ARG A 25 -10.60 5.54 1.36
N GLN A 26 -11.35 4.59 0.78
CA GLN A 26 -12.81 4.51 0.95
C GLN A 26 -13.18 4.21 2.41
N TYR A 27 -12.44 3.33 3.06
CA TYR A 27 -12.66 2.94 4.44
C TYR A 27 -12.49 4.12 5.41
N PHE A 28 -11.41 4.87 5.27
CA PHE A 28 -11.18 6.07 6.09
C PHE A 28 -12.14 7.23 5.75
N ASP A 29 -12.60 7.33 4.51
CA ASP A 29 -13.68 8.27 4.17
C ASP A 29 -14.99 7.88 4.85
N PHE A 30 -15.33 6.60 4.87
CA PHE A 30 -16.50 6.08 5.60
C PHE A 30 -16.42 6.38 7.10
N LEU A 31 -15.25 6.25 7.71
CA LEU A 31 -14.99 6.58 9.11
C LEU A 31 -14.93 8.10 9.41
N ASN A 32 -15.06 8.95 8.40
CA ASN A 32 -14.91 10.40 8.49
C ASN A 32 -13.53 10.85 9.01
N LEU A 33 -12.47 10.14 8.60
CA LEU A 33 -11.06 10.43 8.92
C LEU A 33 -10.37 10.97 7.66
N LYS A 34 -10.60 12.26 7.40
CA LYS A 34 -10.21 12.91 6.14
C LYS A 34 -8.70 12.98 5.92
N GLY A 35 -7.90 13.07 6.99
CA GLY A 35 -6.44 13.05 6.91
C GLY A 35 -5.93 11.70 6.40
N PHE A 36 -6.39 10.62 7.01
CA PHE A 36 -6.00 9.26 6.59
C PHE A 36 -6.57 8.90 5.22
N LYS A 37 -7.79 9.35 4.89
CA LYS A 37 -8.30 9.25 3.51
C LYS A 37 -7.31 9.85 2.51
N ARG A 38 -6.82 11.08 2.74
CA ARG A 38 -5.89 11.76 1.84
C ARG A 38 -4.54 11.07 1.77
N MET A 39 -4.07 10.54 2.88
CA MET A 39 -2.85 9.75 2.95
C MET A 39 -2.95 8.54 2.01
N HIS A 40 -3.99 7.72 2.11
CA HIS A 40 -4.18 6.58 1.21
C HIS A 40 -4.53 6.97 -0.24
N GLU A 41 -5.12 8.14 -0.47
CA GLU A 41 -5.27 8.70 -1.81
C GLU A 41 -3.92 9.06 -2.45
N HIS A 42 -2.97 9.52 -1.65
CA HIS A 42 -1.60 9.76 -2.08
C HIS A 42 -0.88 8.45 -2.43
N HIS A 43 -0.89 7.48 -1.52
CA HIS A 43 -0.30 6.16 -1.77
C HIS A 43 -0.93 5.44 -2.97
N TYR A 44 -2.24 5.58 -3.19
CA TYR A 44 -2.89 5.08 -4.40
C TYR A 44 -2.25 5.63 -5.69
N LYS A 45 -1.91 6.92 -5.71
CA LYS A 45 -1.24 7.54 -6.87
C LYS A 45 0.19 7.04 -7.01
N GLU A 46 0.92 6.94 -5.92
CA GLU A 46 2.29 6.43 -5.92
C GLU A 46 2.35 5.00 -6.44
N GLU A 47 1.45 4.11 -6.00
CA GLU A 47 1.32 2.75 -6.52
C GLU A 47 0.99 2.73 -8.02
N SER A 48 0.08 3.59 -8.46
CA SER A 48 -0.28 3.70 -9.88
C SER A 48 0.90 4.18 -10.74
N ASP A 49 1.66 5.14 -10.25
CA ASP A 49 2.84 5.68 -10.93
C ASP A 49 3.97 4.64 -10.96
N SER A 50 4.16 3.89 -9.87
CA SER A 50 5.12 2.79 -9.78
C SER A 50 4.81 1.68 -10.78
N LEU A 51 3.52 1.31 -10.93
CA LEU A 51 3.07 0.33 -11.92
C LEU A 51 3.42 0.78 -13.36
N VAL A 52 3.13 2.03 -13.70
CA VAL A 52 3.45 2.59 -15.03
C VAL A 52 4.97 2.61 -15.28
N LYS A 53 5.73 2.94 -14.24
CA LYS A 53 7.21 2.96 -14.31
C LYS A 53 7.78 1.56 -14.52
N THR A 54 7.23 0.56 -13.84
CA THR A 54 7.62 -0.85 -13.98
C THR A 54 7.33 -1.37 -15.38
N ASP A 55 6.12 -1.14 -15.89
CA ASP A 55 5.74 -1.52 -17.27
C ASP A 55 6.64 -0.87 -18.31
N SER A 56 6.91 0.42 -18.16
CA SER A 56 7.74 1.19 -19.10
C SER A 56 9.20 0.75 -19.08
N PHE A 57 9.74 0.42 -17.91
CA PHE A 57 11.09 -0.09 -17.77
C PHE A 57 11.21 -1.47 -18.42
N TYR A 58 10.33 -2.40 -18.05
CA TYR A 58 10.36 -3.76 -18.58
C TYR A 58 10.25 -3.78 -20.11
N MET A 59 9.28 -3.08 -20.68
CA MET A 59 9.06 -3.02 -22.12
C MET A 59 10.29 -2.52 -22.87
N ARG A 60 11.02 -1.55 -22.32
CA ARG A 60 12.23 -1.00 -22.98
C ARG A 60 13.43 -1.94 -22.89
N HIS A 61 13.62 -2.66 -21.78
CA HIS A 61 14.80 -3.48 -21.53
C HIS A 61 14.63 -4.92 -22.02
N ALA A 62 13.44 -5.48 -21.90
CA ALA A 62 13.11 -6.81 -22.42
C ALA A 62 12.65 -6.79 -23.89
N ASN A 63 12.38 -5.61 -24.46
CA ASN A 63 11.76 -5.45 -25.77
C ASN A 63 10.49 -6.29 -25.95
N SER A 64 9.71 -6.42 -24.87
CA SER A 64 8.54 -7.28 -24.78
C SER A 64 7.56 -6.72 -23.74
N PHE A 65 6.35 -7.25 -23.68
CA PHE A 65 5.39 -6.97 -22.61
C PHE A 65 5.61 -7.93 -21.44
N ILE A 66 5.29 -7.48 -20.22
CA ILE A 66 5.22 -8.36 -19.06
C ILE A 66 4.15 -9.42 -19.35
N PRO A 67 4.44 -10.73 -19.18
CA PRO A 67 3.50 -11.80 -19.50
C PRO A 67 2.26 -11.78 -18.58
N GLU A 68 1.28 -12.60 -18.89
CA GLU A 68 0.04 -12.74 -18.09
C GLU A 68 0.34 -13.01 -16.62
N TYR A 69 -0.46 -12.44 -15.75
CA TYR A 69 -0.36 -12.54 -14.30
C TYR A 69 -1.74 -12.71 -13.67
N SER A 70 -1.78 -13.35 -12.51
CA SER A 70 -2.99 -13.46 -11.71
C SER A 70 -3.01 -12.37 -10.64
N VAL A 71 -4.15 -11.70 -10.50
CA VAL A 71 -4.38 -10.66 -9.49
C VAL A 71 -5.45 -11.13 -8.53
N SER A 72 -5.21 -10.99 -7.22
CA SER A 72 -6.23 -11.24 -6.22
C SER A 72 -7.22 -10.07 -6.17
N THR A 73 -8.51 -10.38 -6.13
CA THR A 73 -9.58 -9.38 -5.97
C THR A 73 -10.12 -9.35 -4.54
N GLN A 74 -9.27 -9.62 -3.57
CA GLN A 74 -9.64 -9.65 -2.16
C GLN A 74 -10.19 -8.29 -1.70
N SER A 75 -11.29 -8.33 -0.93
CA SER A 75 -11.82 -7.13 -0.27
C SER A 75 -11.20 -6.98 1.12
N TYR A 76 -10.65 -5.81 1.40
CA TYR A 76 -10.13 -5.41 2.73
C TYR A 76 -11.19 -4.70 3.58
N ILE A 77 -12.32 -4.33 2.97
CA ILE A 77 -13.45 -3.73 3.69
C ILE A 77 -14.28 -4.85 4.32
N PRO A 78 -14.53 -4.82 5.64
CA PRO A 78 -15.35 -5.83 6.31
C PRO A 78 -16.73 -5.96 5.68
N GLN A 79 -17.17 -7.19 5.41
CA GLN A 79 -18.44 -7.47 4.70
C GLN A 79 -19.67 -6.92 5.46
N ASN A 80 -19.66 -6.98 6.79
CA ASN A 80 -20.73 -6.48 7.65
C ASN A 80 -20.89 -4.95 7.60
N TRP A 81 -19.88 -4.21 7.14
CA TRP A 81 -19.91 -2.75 7.07
C TRP A 81 -20.78 -2.22 5.92
N ARG A 82 -21.13 -3.05 4.96
CA ARG A 82 -22.04 -2.67 3.88
C ARG A 82 -23.45 -2.32 4.36
N SER A 83 -23.85 -2.81 5.54
CA SER A 83 -25.14 -2.51 6.17
C SER A 83 -25.10 -1.34 7.14
N TYR A 84 -23.91 -0.85 7.52
CA TYR A 84 -23.77 0.31 8.39
C TYR A 84 -24.02 1.62 7.64
N ARG A 85 -24.70 2.56 8.31
CA ARG A 85 -24.70 3.95 7.92
C ARG A 85 -23.55 4.66 8.64
N ARG A 86 -22.96 5.66 7.99
CA ARG A 86 -21.81 6.40 8.54
C ARG A 86 -22.09 6.96 9.96
N GLN A 87 -23.31 7.48 10.20
CA GLN A 87 -23.71 8.04 11.50
C GLN A 87 -23.92 6.99 12.59
N ASP A 88 -24.06 5.73 12.23
CA ASP A 88 -24.36 4.65 13.20
C ASP A 88 -23.07 4.02 13.76
N VAL A 89 -21.90 4.46 13.27
CA VAL A 89 -20.59 3.98 13.74
C VAL A 89 -20.21 4.72 15.01
N ASP A 90 -20.34 4.06 16.15
CA ASP A 90 -19.94 4.61 17.44
C ASP A 90 -18.41 4.73 17.60
N ALA A 91 -17.98 5.42 18.66
CA ALA A 91 -16.56 5.65 18.94
C ALA A 91 -15.76 4.35 19.15
N THR A 92 -16.35 3.36 19.81
CA THR A 92 -15.72 2.07 20.10
C THR A 92 -15.50 1.28 18.80
N THR A 93 -16.52 1.21 17.96
CA THR A 93 -16.45 0.54 16.65
C THR A 93 -15.44 1.25 15.74
N LYS A 94 -15.42 2.58 15.75
CA LYS A 94 -14.47 3.39 14.97
C LYS A 94 -13.02 3.17 15.42
N ARG A 95 -12.77 3.17 16.74
CA ARG A 95 -11.44 2.87 17.31
C ARG A 95 -10.92 1.53 16.82
N ARG A 96 -11.73 0.47 16.96
CA ARG A 96 -11.36 -0.88 16.49
C ARG A 96 -11.10 -0.89 14.99
N ALA A 97 -11.94 -0.23 14.21
CA ALA A 97 -11.80 -0.16 12.76
C ALA A 97 -10.49 0.50 12.33
N VAL A 98 -10.10 1.61 12.99
CA VAL A 98 -8.81 2.28 12.72
C VAL A 98 -7.64 1.36 13.07
N LYS A 99 -7.70 0.72 14.24
CA LYS A 99 -6.66 -0.23 14.68
C LYS A 99 -6.47 -1.37 13.66
N ASP A 100 -7.56 -2.01 13.25
CA ASP A 100 -7.53 -3.11 12.29
C ASP A 100 -7.01 -2.66 10.91
N ALA A 101 -7.40 -1.46 10.46
CA ALA A 101 -6.94 -0.91 9.19
C ALA A 101 -5.44 -0.59 9.20
N MET A 102 -4.95 0.03 10.27
CA MET A 102 -3.53 0.35 10.41
C MET A 102 -2.66 -0.92 10.51
N ALA A 103 -3.10 -1.94 11.25
CA ALA A 103 -2.41 -3.22 11.32
C ALA A 103 -2.32 -3.90 9.94
N LYS A 104 -3.41 -3.87 9.16
CA LYS A 104 -3.43 -4.41 7.79
C LYS A 104 -2.51 -3.64 6.85
N TRP A 105 -2.43 -2.33 7.01
CA TRP A 105 -1.52 -1.53 6.20
C TRP A 105 -0.06 -1.87 6.47
N VAL A 106 0.35 -1.93 7.73
CA VAL A 106 1.71 -2.35 8.11
C VAL A 106 2.03 -3.76 7.59
N GLU A 107 1.08 -4.70 7.69
CA GLU A 107 1.25 -6.05 7.15
C GLU A 107 1.42 -6.04 5.63
N TRP A 108 0.64 -5.24 4.92
CA TRP A 108 0.75 -5.06 3.47
C TRP A 108 2.14 -4.57 3.06
N GLU A 109 2.63 -3.51 3.71
CA GLU A 109 3.95 -2.94 3.39
C GLU A 109 5.09 -3.94 3.70
N ARG A 110 4.96 -4.76 4.74
CA ARG A 110 5.91 -5.85 5.02
C ARG A 110 5.92 -6.90 3.92
N GLN A 111 4.76 -7.35 3.48
CA GLN A 111 4.63 -8.32 2.39
C GLN A 111 5.18 -7.76 1.08
N THR A 112 4.93 -6.49 0.79
CA THR A 112 5.46 -5.78 -0.37
C THR A 112 6.98 -5.73 -0.34
N LYS A 113 7.56 -5.36 0.81
CA LYS A 113 9.01 -5.33 1.01
C LYS A 113 9.65 -6.70 0.84
N ASP A 114 9.04 -7.74 1.39
CA ASP A 114 9.52 -9.12 1.26
C ASP A 114 9.48 -9.59 -0.19
N LEU A 115 8.41 -9.29 -0.92
CA LEU A 115 8.29 -9.60 -2.34
C LEU A 115 9.39 -8.91 -3.16
N TYR A 116 9.56 -7.59 -3.01
CA TYR A 116 10.53 -6.83 -3.79
C TYR A 116 11.97 -7.22 -3.44
N SER A 117 12.26 -7.46 -2.15
CA SER A 117 13.58 -7.92 -1.70
C SER A 117 13.91 -9.32 -2.23
N THR A 118 12.94 -10.20 -2.30
CA THR A 118 13.08 -11.55 -2.89
C THR A 118 13.28 -11.45 -4.40
N SER A 119 12.48 -10.65 -5.08
CA SER A 119 12.60 -10.38 -6.52
C SER A 119 13.98 -9.84 -6.90
N TYR A 120 14.51 -8.90 -6.12
CA TYR A 120 15.86 -8.38 -6.30
C TYR A 120 16.92 -9.49 -6.25
N LYS A 121 16.85 -10.36 -5.25
CA LYS A 121 17.80 -11.47 -5.07
C LYS A 121 17.70 -12.50 -6.20
N GLU A 122 16.48 -12.81 -6.65
CA GLU A 122 16.25 -13.73 -7.76
C GLU A 122 16.83 -13.20 -9.08
N LEU A 123 16.65 -11.91 -9.36
CA LEU A 123 17.22 -11.26 -10.53
C LEU A 123 18.77 -11.24 -10.51
N LEU A 124 19.36 -11.02 -9.33
CA LEU A 124 20.82 -11.13 -9.17
C LEU A 124 21.33 -12.54 -9.41
N ASN A 125 20.64 -13.56 -8.92
CA ASN A 125 21.01 -14.95 -9.12
C ASN A 125 20.90 -15.37 -10.60
N ASP A 126 20.00 -14.76 -11.34
CA ASP A 126 19.80 -14.96 -12.79
C ASP A 126 20.75 -14.09 -13.65
N ASN A 127 21.65 -13.35 -13.00
CA ASN A 127 22.59 -12.40 -13.63
C ASN A 127 21.89 -11.29 -14.43
N ALA A 128 20.64 -10.98 -14.09
CA ALA A 128 19.83 -9.91 -14.72
C ALA A 128 20.07 -8.56 -14.01
N ILE A 129 21.28 -8.04 -14.09
CA ILE A 129 21.79 -6.93 -13.28
C ILE A 129 20.93 -5.66 -13.42
N ASP A 130 20.65 -5.24 -14.66
CA ASP A 130 19.89 -4.00 -14.92
C ASP A 130 18.47 -4.07 -14.31
N PHE A 131 17.84 -5.26 -14.39
CA PHE A 131 16.53 -5.50 -13.81
C PHE A 131 16.59 -5.52 -12.27
N ALA A 132 17.63 -6.11 -11.71
CA ALA A 132 17.84 -6.11 -10.26
C ALA A 132 18.07 -4.69 -9.72
N GLU A 133 18.89 -3.89 -10.37
CA GLU A 133 19.13 -2.49 -10.00
C GLU A 133 17.83 -1.66 -10.04
N PHE A 134 17.03 -1.83 -11.09
CA PHE A 134 15.72 -1.19 -11.17
C PHE A 134 14.85 -1.54 -9.96
N VAL A 135 14.70 -2.82 -9.64
CA VAL A 135 13.88 -3.29 -8.50
C VAL A 135 14.41 -2.73 -7.18
N LYS A 136 15.74 -2.73 -6.99
CA LYS A 136 16.35 -2.20 -5.78
C LYS A 136 16.07 -0.71 -5.61
N GLU A 137 16.37 0.08 -6.64
CA GLU A 137 16.35 1.55 -6.56
C GLU A 137 14.94 2.15 -6.58
N ASN A 138 14.00 1.48 -7.26
CA ASN A 138 12.67 2.05 -7.49
C ASN A 138 11.55 1.34 -6.73
N LEU A 139 11.80 0.17 -6.14
CA LEU A 139 10.78 -0.57 -5.44
C LEU A 139 11.20 -0.90 -3.99
N VAL A 140 12.41 -1.46 -3.79
CA VAL A 140 12.85 -1.87 -2.43
C VAL A 140 13.12 -0.66 -1.54
N LEU A 141 13.72 0.41 -2.07
CA LEU A 141 13.99 1.62 -1.29
C LEU A 141 12.68 2.34 -0.96
N ASP A 142 11.81 2.54 -1.95
CA ASP A 142 10.52 3.23 -1.76
C ASP A 142 9.67 2.51 -0.70
N VAL A 143 9.44 1.20 -0.84
CA VAL A 143 8.64 0.45 0.14
C VAL A 143 9.29 0.41 1.53
N SER A 144 10.61 0.54 1.62
CA SER A 144 11.28 0.59 2.92
C SER A 144 10.98 1.88 3.67
N GLU A 145 10.84 3.00 2.98
CA GLU A 145 10.43 4.29 3.54
C GLU A 145 8.94 4.27 3.92
N GLU A 146 8.09 3.70 3.05
CA GLU A 146 6.65 3.54 3.30
C GLU A 146 6.38 2.65 4.52
N LEU A 147 7.07 1.51 4.63
CA LEU A 147 6.95 0.63 5.79
C LEU A 147 7.40 1.33 7.08
N ALA A 148 8.52 2.04 7.06
CA ALA A 148 9.00 2.77 8.22
C ALA A 148 7.97 3.84 8.67
N PHE A 149 7.35 4.53 7.73
CA PHE A 149 6.29 5.49 8.02
C PHE A 149 5.02 4.80 8.58
N ALA A 150 4.57 3.71 7.97
CA ALA A 150 3.40 2.96 8.42
C ALA A 150 3.60 2.39 9.84
N GLU A 151 4.78 1.81 10.11
CA GLU A 151 5.13 1.31 11.44
C GLU A 151 5.21 2.43 12.49
N SER A 152 5.78 3.57 12.15
CA SER A 152 5.85 4.73 13.05
C SER A 152 4.46 5.24 13.42
N LEU A 153 3.58 5.41 12.44
CA LEU A 153 2.20 5.83 12.69
C LEU A 153 1.42 4.77 13.48
N TYR A 154 1.58 3.50 13.15
CA TYR A 154 0.96 2.41 13.89
C TYR A 154 1.35 2.44 15.38
N MET A 155 2.65 2.57 15.68
CA MET A 155 3.17 2.66 17.05
C MET A 155 2.65 3.90 17.79
N GLU A 156 2.59 5.04 17.12
CA GLU A 156 2.05 6.29 17.67
C GLU A 156 0.59 6.10 18.10
N LEU A 157 -0.23 5.51 17.24
CA LEU A 157 -1.64 5.25 17.52
C LEU A 157 -1.85 4.17 18.60
N GLU A 158 -1.02 3.12 18.64
CA GLU A 158 -1.03 2.14 19.73
C GLU A 158 -0.70 2.80 21.08
N ASN A 159 0.27 3.70 21.13
CA ASN A 159 0.68 4.39 22.35
C ASN A 159 -0.41 5.30 22.93
N CYS A 160 -1.30 5.84 22.11
CA CYS A 160 -2.45 6.62 22.55
C CYS A 160 -3.76 5.81 22.60
N ASP A 161 -3.69 4.48 22.49
CA ASP A 161 -4.84 3.57 22.46
C ASP A 161 -5.91 3.99 21.44
N TYR A 162 -5.48 4.53 20.29
CA TYR A 162 -6.39 5.02 19.24
C TYR A 162 -7.45 6.01 19.78
N ASP A 163 -7.05 6.89 20.70
CA ASP A 163 -7.93 7.87 21.32
C ASP A 163 -8.63 8.72 20.25
N MET A 164 -9.95 8.89 20.41
CA MET A 164 -10.78 9.55 19.40
C MET A 164 -10.53 11.05 19.29
N VAL A 165 -10.10 11.69 20.41
CA VAL A 165 -9.75 13.12 20.41
C VAL A 165 -8.44 13.29 19.66
N TYR A 166 -7.44 12.49 20.01
CA TYR A 166 -6.16 12.49 19.32
C TYR A 166 -6.30 12.19 17.81
N LEU A 167 -7.07 11.17 17.45
CA LEU A 167 -7.36 10.86 16.04
C LEU A 167 -7.98 12.05 15.30
N ALA A 168 -8.87 12.81 15.95
CA ALA A 168 -9.47 14.00 15.35
C ALA A 168 -8.47 15.15 15.21
N GLU A 169 -7.60 15.35 16.20
CA GLU A 169 -6.58 16.40 16.22
C GLU A 169 -5.55 16.27 15.12
N ILE A 170 -5.08 15.05 14.80
CA ILE A 170 -4.06 14.82 13.79
C ILE A 170 -4.59 14.88 12.34
N GLN A 171 -5.90 14.73 12.10
CA GLN A 171 -6.45 14.70 10.72
C GLN A 171 -6.14 15.95 9.88
N PRO A 172 -6.18 17.19 10.43
CA PRO A 172 -5.81 18.38 9.67
C PRO A 172 -4.36 18.37 9.18
N ASP A 173 -3.44 17.85 9.97
CA ASP A 173 -2.02 17.82 9.63
C ASP A 173 -1.73 16.79 8.54
N TYR A 174 -2.32 15.61 8.62
CA TYR A 174 -2.28 14.62 7.54
C TYR A 174 -2.94 15.16 6.27
N SER A 175 -4.08 15.87 6.40
CA SER A 175 -4.73 16.51 5.27
C SER A 175 -3.87 17.58 4.58
N LYS A 176 -3.00 18.27 5.31
CA LYS A 176 -2.05 19.24 4.75
C LYS A 176 -0.83 18.56 4.15
N LYS A 177 -0.25 17.58 4.86
CA LYS A 177 0.94 16.84 4.44
C LYS A 177 0.75 16.17 3.07
N PHE A 178 -0.42 15.57 2.85
CA PHE A 178 -0.76 14.85 1.62
C PHE A 178 -1.66 15.65 0.65
N LYS A 179 -1.67 16.96 0.79
CA LYS A 179 -2.40 17.84 -0.12
C LYS A 179 -1.52 18.13 -1.34
N LYS A 180 -1.81 17.46 -2.46
CA LYS A 180 -1.30 17.83 -3.80
C LYS A 180 -2.45 18.16 -4.71
#